data_18b1d2dadb56f5a0791da4a7a887744f
#
_entry.id   18b1d2dadb56f5a0791da4a7a887744f
#
_cell.length_a   1.000
_cell.length_b   1.000
_cell.length_c   1.000
_cell.angle_alpha   90.00
_cell.angle_beta   90.00
_cell.angle_gamma   90.00
#
_symmetry.space_group_name_H-M   'P 1'
#
loop_
_entity.id
_entity.type
_entity.pdbx_description
1 polymer ?
#
loop_
_entity_poly.entity_id
_entity_poly.type
_entity_poly.pdbx_seq_one_letter_code
_entity_poly.pdbx_strand_id
1 'polypeptide(L)'
;MPNYLQYNTSSILAWQEACQTEILEECELVREFYKATRKFREDTPGAGAYFNEADFFEDNWQDAFWGAENYARLLEIKNKWDPDQLFYCHKCVGAEFWDEGGMCQKLEN
;
A
#
# COMPACT_ATOMS: atom_id res chain seq x y z
N MET A 1 -14.96 16.23 13.63
CA MET A 1 -14.09 15.09 13.31
C MET A 1 -14.12 14.90 11.81
N PRO A 2 -13.03 15.02 11.09
CA PRO A 2 -13.02 14.70 9.69
C PRO A 2 -13.28 13.19 9.54
N ASN A 3 -14.24 12.84 8.69
CA ASN A 3 -14.60 11.47 8.37
C ASN A 3 -13.42 10.79 7.64
N TYR A 4 -12.64 10.01 8.35
CA TYR A 4 -11.55 9.19 7.78
C TYR A 4 -12.05 8.06 6.85
N LEU A 5 -13.35 7.93 6.64
CA LEU A 5 -13.96 6.85 5.88
C LEU A 5 -14.28 7.18 4.40
N GLN A 6 -13.79 8.30 3.88
CA GLN A 6 -14.01 8.66 2.46
C GLN A 6 -12.72 8.92 1.68
N TYR A 7 -11.62 8.23 1.99
CA TYR A 7 -10.56 8.09 1.00
C TYR A 7 -10.96 6.96 0.04
N ASN A 8 -11.88 7.30 -0.82
CA ASN A 8 -12.23 6.51 -1.99
C ASN A 8 -10.96 6.37 -2.86
N THR A 9 -10.71 5.20 -3.44
CA THR A 9 -9.63 4.96 -4.41
C THR A 9 -9.58 6.01 -5.52
N SER A 10 -10.70 6.61 -5.88
CA SER A 10 -10.77 7.74 -6.78
C SER A 10 -10.07 9.00 -6.25
N SER A 11 -10.00 9.21 -4.94
CA SER A 11 -9.29 10.36 -4.37
C SER A 11 -7.78 10.18 -4.39
N ILE A 12 -7.29 8.94 -4.26
CA ILE A 12 -5.86 8.61 -4.33
C ILE A 12 -5.36 8.73 -5.76
N LEU A 13 -6.12 8.23 -6.73
CA LEU A 13 -5.82 8.43 -8.16
C LEU A 13 -5.84 9.90 -8.53
N ALA A 14 -6.81 10.68 -8.03
CA ALA A 14 -6.85 12.13 -8.21
C ALA A 14 -5.65 12.83 -7.56
N TRP A 15 -5.16 12.35 -6.42
CA TRP A 15 -3.93 12.84 -5.81
C TRP A 15 -2.68 12.51 -6.62
N GLN A 16 -2.57 11.30 -7.15
CA GLN A 16 -1.48 10.91 -8.02
C GLN A 16 -1.48 11.70 -9.33
N GLU A 17 -2.64 11.90 -9.94
CA GLU A 17 -2.80 12.73 -11.14
C GLU A 17 -2.50 14.21 -10.85
N ALA A 18 -2.97 14.73 -9.72
CA ALA A 18 -2.66 16.10 -9.30
C ALA A 18 -1.18 16.31 -9.02
N CYS A 19 -0.49 15.32 -8.45
CA CYS A 19 0.96 15.36 -8.26
C CYS A 19 1.74 15.26 -9.58
N GLN A 20 1.20 14.63 -10.60
CA GLN A 20 1.80 14.60 -11.94
C GLN A 20 1.65 15.92 -12.70
N THR A 21 0.67 16.74 -12.35
CA THR A 21 0.38 18.02 -13.03
C THR A 21 1.06 19.24 -12.39
N GLU A 22 1.99 19.05 -11.45
CA GLU A 22 2.79 20.11 -10.79
C GLU A 22 2.00 21.21 -10.05
N ILE A 23 0.70 21.03 -9.82
CA ILE A 23 -0.18 22.12 -9.35
C ILE A 23 -0.17 22.31 -7.83
N LEU A 24 0.44 21.41 -7.01
CA LEU A 24 0.22 21.42 -5.58
C LEU A 24 1.52 21.46 -4.75
N GLU A 25 1.68 22.53 -3.97
CA GLU A 25 2.59 22.62 -2.81
C GLU A 25 2.43 21.41 -1.86
N GLU A 26 1.22 20.86 -1.78
CA GLU A 26 0.87 19.66 -1.02
C GLU A 26 1.61 18.40 -1.49
N CYS A 27 1.87 18.26 -2.79
CA CYS A 27 2.65 17.14 -3.33
C CYS A 27 4.12 17.20 -2.95
N GLU A 28 4.69 18.39 -2.85
CA GLU A 28 6.04 18.60 -2.36
C GLU A 28 6.14 18.17 -0.89
N LEU A 29 5.16 18.56 -0.07
CA LEU A 29 5.09 18.17 1.34
C LEU A 29 4.98 16.64 1.51
N VAL A 30 4.15 15.98 0.72
CA VAL A 30 4.03 14.52 0.71
C VAL A 30 5.35 13.84 0.32
N ARG A 31 6.03 14.36 -0.69
CA ARG A 31 7.35 13.85 -1.11
C ARG A 31 8.41 14.03 -0.01
N GLU A 32 8.45 15.18 0.65
CA GLU A 32 9.39 15.43 1.75
C GLU A 32 9.10 14.53 2.96
N PHE A 33 7.82 14.34 3.28
CA PHE A 33 7.40 13.40 4.31
C PHE A 33 7.83 11.96 3.97
N TYR A 34 7.61 11.53 2.74
CA TYR A 34 8.03 10.22 2.27
C TYR A 34 9.55 10.02 2.34
N LYS A 35 10.33 11.03 1.95
CA LYS A 35 11.79 10.99 2.11
C LYS A 35 12.22 10.84 3.56
N ALA A 36 11.56 11.57 4.47
CA ALA A 36 11.84 11.48 5.90
C ALA A 36 11.52 10.11 6.49
N THR A 37 10.36 9.52 6.14
CA THR A 37 9.99 8.16 6.57
C THR A 37 10.92 7.09 6.01
N ARG A 38 11.35 7.25 4.76
CA ARG A 38 12.32 6.35 4.14
C ARG A 38 13.67 6.39 4.84
N LYS A 39 14.16 7.58 5.17
CA LYS A 39 15.39 7.74 5.95
C LYS A 39 15.30 7.04 7.31
N PHE A 40 14.17 7.16 7.97
CA PHE A 40 13.92 6.48 9.24
C PHE A 40 14.00 4.95 9.11
N ARG A 41 13.46 4.37 8.03
CA ARG A 41 13.56 2.94 7.75
C ARG A 41 15.01 2.50 7.49
N GLU A 42 15.77 3.29 6.75
CA GLU A 42 17.21 3.02 6.51
C GLU A 42 18.00 2.99 7.81
N ASP A 43 17.66 3.82 8.77
CA ASP A 43 18.32 3.92 10.08
C ASP A 43 17.86 2.81 11.07
N THR A 44 16.78 2.10 10.76
CA THR A 44 16.21 1.03 11.59
C THR A 44 16.04 -0.29 10.82
N PRO A 45 17.13 -0.90 10.34
CA PRO A 45 17.06 -2.12 9.56
C PRO A 45 16.47 -3.26 10.38
N GLY A 46 15.57 -4.04 9.77
CA GLY A 46 14.89 -5.16 10.41
C GLY A 46 13.69 -4.76 11.29
N ALA A 47 13.36 -3.48 11.37
CA ALA A 47 12.12 -3.04 11.99
C ALA A 47 10.94 -3.41 11.08
N GLY A 48 9.85 -3.88 11.70
CA GLY A 48 8.57 -4.11 11.03
C GLY A 48 7.67 -2.87 11.08
N ALA A 49 6.54 -2.94 10.38
CA ALA A 49 5.49 -1.94 10.44
C ALA A 49 4.15 -2.59 10.80
N TYR A 50 3.35 -1.92 11.61
CA TYR A 50 2.00 -2.37 11.92
C TYR A 50 1.06 -1.96 10.80
N PHE A 51 0.40 -2.92 10.19
CA PHE A 51 -0.42 -2.74 8.99
C PHE A 51 -1.43 -1.58 9.08
N ASN A 52 -2.12 -1.42 10.23
CA ASN A 52 -3.14 -0.39 10.40
C ASN A 52 -2.58 1.03 10.61
N GLU A 53 -1.28 1.16 10.86
CA GLU A 53 -0.59 2.43 11.15
C GLU A 53 0.50 2.74 10.12
N ALA A 54 0.65 1.87 9.12
CA ALA A 54 1.70 1.98 8.13
C ALA A 54 1.42 3.10 7.13
N ASP A 55 2.51 3.62 6.56
CA ASP A 55 2.47 4.55 5.45
C ASP A 55 1.75 3.91 4.25
N PHE A 56 0.87 4.68 3.61
CA PHE A 56 0.20 4.24 2.38
C PHE A 56 1.20 3.81 1.30
N PHE A 57 2.36 4.44 1.24
CA PHE A 57 3.44 4.17 0.30
C PHE A 57 4.52 3.23 0.84
N GLU A 58 4.22 2.43 1.89
CA GLU A 58 5.19 1.48 2.46
C GLU A 58 5.82 0.61 1.38
N ASP A 59 7.14 0.73 1.21
CA ASP A 59 7.91 -0.13 0.33
C ASP A 59 8.09 -1.51 0.97
N ASN A 60 8.18 -2.56 0.13
CA ASN A 60 8.39 -3.93 0.60
C ASN A 60 7.42 -4.34 1.72
N TRP A 61 6.17 -3.91 1.58
CA TRP A 61 5.13 -4.02 2.59
C TRP A 61 4.86 -5.47 3.04
N GLN A 62 5.03 -6.46 2.17
CA GLN A 62 4.88 -7.86 2.51
C GLN A 62 5.82 -8.27 3.64
N ASP A 63 7.09 -7.90 3.51
CA ASP A 63 8.10 -8.19 4.52
C ASP A 63 7.93 -7.29 5.75
N ALA A 64 7.67 -6.01 5.55
CA ALA A 64 7.50 -5.04 6.63
C ALA A 64 6.34 -5.38 7.58
N PHE A 65 5.23 -5.90 7.06
CA PHE A 65 4.04 -6.20 7.86
C PHE A 65 4.07 -7.60 8.46
N TRP A 66 4.55 -8.59 7.74
CA TRP A 66 4.44 -10.00 8.14
C TRP A 66 5.75 -10.79 8.12
N GLY A 67 6.80 -10.28 7.50
CA GLY A 67 7.99 -11.03 7.19
C GLY A 67 7.79 -11.94 5.96
N ALA A 68 8.82 -12.12 5.16
CA ALA A 68 8.73 -12.82 3.87
C ALA A 68 8.23 -14.26 3.98
N GLU A 69 8.70 -15.02 4.99
CA GLU A 69 8.28 -16.42 5.19
C GLU A 69 6.80 -16.51 5.59
N ASN A 70 6.36 -15.65 6.52
CA ASN A 70 4.98 -15.62 6.96
C ASN A 70 4.06 -15.16 5.83
N TYR A 71 4.50 -14.19 5.00
CA TYR A 71 3.73 -13.71 3.88
C TYR A 71 3.44 -14.83 2.87
N ALA A 72 4.43 -15.63 2.50
CA ALA A 72 4.24 -16.77 1.61
C ALA A 72 3.16 -17.73 2.16
N ARG A 73 3.20 -18.02 3.45
CA ARG A 73 2.20 -18.86 4.09
C ARG A 73 0.81 -18.24 4.12
N LEU A 74 0.72 -16.93 4.39
CA LEU A 74 -0.54 -16.19 4.36
C LEU A 74 -1.15 -16.17 2.94
N LEU A 75 -0.33 -16.04 1.91
CA LEU A 75 -0.77 -16.09 0.52
C LEU A 75 -1.34 -17.45 0.13
N GLU A 76 -0.72 -18.55 0.56
CA GLU A 76 -1.27 -19.89 0.39
C GLU A 76 -2.66 -20.04 1.03
N ILE A 77 -2.82 -19.52 2.25
CA ILE A 77 -4.09 -19.54 2.96
C ILE A 77 -5.13 -18.67 2.24
N LYS A 78 -4.74 -17.47 1.79
CA LYS A 78 -5.59 -16.57 1.02
C LYS A 78 -6.10 -17.27 -0.24
N ASN A 79 -5.21 -17.86 -1.04
CA ASN A 79 -5.58 -18.55 -2.27
C ASN A 79 -6.46 -19.79 -2.04
N LYS A 80 -6.33 -20.43 -0.88
CA LYS A 80 -7.20 -21.57 -0.52
C LYS A 80 -8.61 -21.15 -0.17
N TRP A 81 -8.79 -20.03 0.57
CA TRP A 81 -10.08 -19.64 1.12
C TRP A 81 -10.80 -18.55 0.31
N ASP A 82 -10.07 -17.80 -0.47
CA ASP A 82 -10.55 -16.75 -1.36
C ASP A 82 -9.82 -16.80 -2.72
N PRO A 83 -10.00 -17.91 -3.48
CA PRO A 83 -9.27 -18.13 -4.73
C PRO A 83 -9.60 -17.07 -5.79
N ASP A 84 -10.80 -16.52 -5.76
CA ASP A 84 -11.25 -15.47 -6.68
C ASP A 84 -10.88 -14.05 -6.20
N GLN A 85 -10.20 -13.96 -5.05
CA GLN A 85 -9.76 -12.71 -4.43
C GLN A 85 -10.89 -11.67 -4.27
N LEU A 86 -12.06 -12.11 -3.83
CA LEU A 86 -13.23 -11.25 -3.60
C LEU A 86 -13.00 -10.23 -2.48
N PHE A 87 -12.17 -10.60 -1.50
CA PHE A 87 -11.84 -9.73 -0.37
C PHE A 87 -10.49 -9.05 -0.63
N TYR A 88 -10.56 -7.85 -1.19
CA TYR A 88 -9.43 -7.01 -1.49
C TYR A 88 -9.32 -5.85 -0.51
N CYS A 89 -8.10 -5.50 -0.14
CA CYS A 89 -7.76 -4.21 0.46
C CYS A 89 -6.32 -3.80 0.05
N HIS A 90 -6.04 -2.49 0.10
CA HIS A 90 -4.72 -1.97 -0.24
C HIS A 90 -3.64 -2.57 0.65
N LYS A 91 -2.60 -3.14 0.05
CA LYS A 91 -1.49 -3.84 0.73
C LYS A 91 -1.94 -4.96 1.69
N CYS A 92 -3.11 -5.54 1.48
CA CYS A 92 -3.47 -6.80 2.09
C CYS A 92 -2.79 -7.97 1.37
N VAL A 93 -2.83 -9.15 2.00
CA VAL A 93 -2.31 -10.39 1.39
C VAL A 93 -2.97 -10.63 0.04
N GLY A 94 -2.18 -10.72 -1.02
CA GLY A 94 -2.64 -10.88 -2.41
C GLY A 94 -2.90 -9.56 -3.15
N ALA A 95 -2.66 -8.39 -2.53
CA ALA A 95 -2.89 -7.10 -3.18
C ALA A 95 -1.98 -6.85 -4.40
N GLU A 96 -0.83 -7.51 -4.49
CA GLU A 96 0.08 -7.44 -5.63
C GLU A 96 -0.52 -7.91 -6.96
N PHE A 97 -1.57 -8.72 -6.91
CA PHE A 97 -2.28 -9.20 -8.09
C PHE A 97 -3.33 -8.22 -8.62
N TRP A 98 -3.49 -7.10 -7.96
CA TRP A 98 -4.41 -6.04 -8.37
C TRP A 98 -3.66 -4.81 -8.89
N ASP A 99 -4.34 -3.99 -9.69
CA ASP A 99 -3.83 -2.69 -10.06
C ASP A 99 -3.73 -1.76 -8.84
N GLU A 100 -3.05 -0.63 -8.96
CA GLU A 100 -2.87 0.31 -7.86
C GLU A 100 -4.20 0.88 -7.32
N GLY A 101 -5.22 0.93 -8.16
CA GLY A 101 -6.57 1.37 -7.78
C GLY A 101 -7.41 0.28 -7.14
N GLY A 102 -6.96 -0.98 -7.15
CA GLY A 102 -7.73 -2.14 -6.66
C GLY A 102 -9.01 -2.42 -7.43
N MET A 103 -9.10 -1.93 -8.67
CA MET A 103 -10.30 -2.06 -9.50
C MET A 103 -10.23 -3.25 -10.45
N CYS A 104 -9.03 -3.65 -10.85
CA CYS A 104 -8.82 -4.74 -11.80
C CYS A 104 -7.71 -5.66 -11.33
N GLN A 105 -7.93 -6.98 -11.49
CA GLN A 105 -6.85 -7.95 -11.35
C GLN A 105 -5.86 -7.82 -12.51
N LYS A 106 -4.57 -7.88 -12.19
CA LYS A 106 -3.53 -7.95 -13.22
C LYS A 106 -3.65 -9.30 -13.93
N LEU A 107 -3.76 -9.27 -15.24
CA LEU A 107 -3.72 -10.49 -16.04
C LEU A 107 -2.29 -11.04 -15.95
N GLU A 108 -2.15 -12.30 -15.54
CA GLU A 108 -0.90 -13.01 -15.68
C GLU A 108 -0.60 -13.15 -17.20
N ASN A 109 0.55 -12.60 -17.61
CA ASN A 109 1.08 -12.80 -18.96
C ASN A 109 1.94 -14.05 -18.99
#